data_5a0a6321984b57118dd57f9197e926cf
#
_entry.id   5a0a6321984b57118dd57f9197e926cf
#
_cell.length_a   1.000
_cell.length_b   1.000
_cell.length_c   1.000
_cell.angle_alpha   90.00
_cell.angle_beta   90.00
_cell.angle_gamma   90.00
#
_symmetry.space_group_name_H-M   'P 1'
#
loop_
_entity.id
_entity.type
_entity.pdbx_description
1 polymer ?
#
loop_
_entity_poly.entity_id
_entity_poly.type
_entity_poly.pdbx_seq_one_letter_code
_entity_poly.pdbx_strand_id
1 'polypeptide(L)'
;AMCGDGSTSEGDFHEALNLAAVFEAPVVFLVQNNGYAISTPVSRQMRAASIAAKGEGYGMPAYRVDGNDFEQVYPRLHEAVERARAGGGPTLIEAMTYRMGPHTTSDNPDRYRSREEVEQWRGRDPLTRIQHQMYQRLPNAKTHIENAILAAEKIASEARTSMMQLQMPDPQDLFAHVYANPPATLSAVAEEYAQQHA
;
A
#
# COMPACT_ATOMS: atom_id res chain seq x y z
N ALA A 1 -1.72 6.98 5.83
CA ALA A 1 -2.50 5.79 5.48
C ALA A 1 -2.28 5.45 4.01
N MET A 2 -2.14 4.16 3.69
CA MET A 2 -1.92 3.70 2.31
C MET A 2 -2.94 2.63 1.94
N CYS A 3 -3.45 2.68 0.70
CA CYS A 3 -4.33 1.64 0.18
C CYS A 3 -4.22 1.53 -1.36
N GLY A 4 -4.80 0.48 -1.94
CA GLY A 4 -4.96 0.34 -3.39
C GLY A 4 -6.22 1.03 -3.89
N ASP A 5 -6.36 1.11 -5.23
CA ASP A 5 -7.55 1.67 -5.88
C ASP A 5 -8.84 0.93 -5.51
N GLY A 6 -8.79 -0.39 -5.35
CA GLY A 6 -9.94 -1.19 -4.95
C GLY A 6 -10.52 -0.79 -3.59
N SER A 7 -9.68 -0.52 -2.61
CA SER A 7 -10.10 -0.08 -1.28
C SER A 7 -10.87 1.23 -1.30
N THR A 8 -10.70 2.06 -2.33
CA THR A 8 -11.41 3.34 -2.45
C THR A 8 -12.89 3.18 -2.82
N SER A 9 -13.35 1.95 -3.06
CA SER A 9 -14.75 1.60 -3.28
C SER A 9 -15.46 1.15 -2.00
N GLU A 10 -14.72 0.90 -0.91
CA GLU A 10 -15.25 0.52 0.39
C GLU A 10 -15.79 1.73 1.16
N GLY A 11 -16.83 1.51 1.99
CA GLY A 11 -17.45 2.56 2.82
C GLY A 11 -16.46 3.20 3.77
N ASP A 12 -15.63 2.40 4.42
CA ASP A 12 -14.62 2.83 5.39
C ASP A 12 -13.66 3.89 4.83
N PHE A 13 -13.29 3.78 3.55
CA PHE A 13 -12.46 4.78 2.89
C PHE A 13 -13.15 6.15 2.84
N HIS A 14 -14.43 6.17 2.47
CA HIS A 14 -15.23 7.39 2.39
C HIS A 14 -15.47 8.01 3.75
N GLU A 15 -15.77 7.20 4.75
CA GLU A 15 -15.96 7.63 6.14
C GLU A 15 -14.64 8.20 6.71
N ALA A 16 -13.52 7.53 6.47
CA ALA A 16 -12.21 8.00 6.91
C ALA A 16 -11.84 9.35 6.29
N LEU A 17 -12.08 9.56 4.99
CA LEU A 17 -11.84 10.86 4.35
C LEU A 17 -12.71 11.96 4.95
N ASN A 18 -13.99 11.69 5.15
CA ASN A 18 -14.93 12.65 5.73
C ASN A 18 -14.55 13.02 7.16
N LEU A 19 -14.29 12.03 8.02
CA LEU A 19 -13.86 12.27 9.39
C LEU A 19 -12.53 13.02 9.47
N ALA A 20 -11.55 12.62 8.66
CA ALA A 20 -10.28 13.31 8.61
C ALA A 20 -10.42 14.78 8.21
N ALA A 21 -11.29 15.09 7.25
CA ALA A 21 -11.56 16.46 6.83
C ALA A 21 -12.24 17.27 7.95
N VAL A 22 -13.29 16.71 8.59
CA VAL A 22 -14.06 17.38 9.65
C VAL A 22 -13.20 17.67 10.87
N PHE A 23 -12.33 16.75 11.27
CA PHE A 23 -11.44 16.90 12.42
C PHE A 23 -10.09 17.56 12.09
N GLU A 24 -9.86 17.96 10.84
CA GLU A 24 -8.56 18.47 10.36
C GLU A 24 -7.40 17.54 10.76
N ALA A 25 -7.66 16.23 10.71
CA ALA A 25 -6.70 15.22 11.18
C ALA A 25 -5.38 15.29 10.40
N PRO A 26 -4.21 15.18 11.07
CA PRO A 26 -2.90 15.26 10.43
C PRO A 26 -2.56 13.95 9.70
N VAL A 27 -3.29 13.62 8.65
CA VAL A 27 -3.14 12.37 7.90
C VAL A 27 -2.90 12.62 6.41
N VAL A 28 -2.03 11.84 5.81
CA VAL A 28 -1.84 11.76 4.36
C VAL A 28 -2.38 10.42 3.89
N PHE A 29 -3.38 10.47 3.02
CA PHE A 29 -3.91 9.30 2.30
C PHE A 29 -3.14 9.13 0.99
N LEU A 30 -2.41 8.04 0.85
CA LEU A 30 -1.72 7.67 -0.39
C LEU A 30 -2.41 6.48 -1.02
N VAL A 31 -3.05 6.70 -2.16
CA VAL A 31 -3.71 5.65 -2.93
C VAL A 31 -2.81 5.21 -4.07
N GLN A 32 -2.39 3.96 -4.04
CA GLN A 32 -1.68 3.32 -5.15
C GLN A 32 -2.71 2.84 -6.19
N ASN A 33 -3.03 3.71 -7.14
CA ASN A 33 -3.92 3.36 -8.24
C ASN A 33 -3.14 2.53 -9.26
N ASN A 34 -3.21 1.21 -9.13
CA ASN A 34 -2.52 0.28 -10.03
C ASN A 34 -3.39 -0.21 -11.19
N GLY A 35 -4.57 0.38 -11.37
CA GLY A 35 -5.50 0.12 -12.46
C GLY A 35 -6.52 -0.98 -12.20
N TYR A 36 -6.30 -1.84 -11.20
CA TYR A 36 -7.11 -3.04 -10.98
C TYR A 36 -7.32 -3.39 -9.50
N ALA A 37 -8.57 -3.45 -9.07
CA ALA A 37 -8.96 -4.15 -7.85
C ALA A 37 -9.06 -5.66 -8.17
N ILE A 38 -8.02 -6.42 -7.87
CA ILE A 38 -7.83 -7.80 -8.31
C ILE A 38 -7.90 -7.87 -9.84
N SER A 39 -9.08 -8.18 -10.40
CA SER A 39 -9.37 -8.27 -11.84
C SER A 39 -10.29 -7.15 -12.36
N THR A 40 -10.84 -6.32 -11.44
CA THR A 40 -11.81 -5.27 -11.80
C THR A 40 -11.09 -3.97 -12.14
N PRO A 41 -11.16 -3.46 -13.38
CA PRO A 41 -10.51 -2.22 -13.75
C PRO A 41 -11.18 -1.02 -13.06
N VAL A 42 -10.41 0.04 -12.79
CA VAL A 42 -10.87 1.27 -12.11
C VAL A 42 -12.11 1.87 -12.80
N SER A 43 -12.21 1.79 -14.11
CA SER A 43 -13.37 2.27 -14.88
C SER A 43 -14.69 1.57 -14.53
N ARG A 44 -14.64 0.40 -13.91
CA ARG A 44 -15.81 -0.33 -13.38
C ARG A 44 -16.04 -0.12 -11.90
N GLN A 45 -15.11 0.49 -11.21
CA GLN A 45 -15.20 0.74 -9.76
C GLN A 45 -15.79 2.12 -9.46
N MET A 46 -15.54 3.11 -10.31
CA MET A 46 -16.00 4.48 -10.09
C MET A 46 -16.33 5.21 -11.39
N ARG A 47 -17.16 6.27 -11.27
CA ARG A 47 -17.49 7.20 -12.35
C ARG A 47 -16.73 8.52 -12.26
N ALA A 48 -16.10 8.80 -11.11
CA ALA A 48 -15.27 9.99 -10.96
C ALA A 48 -14.08 9.97 -11.93
N ALA A 49 -13.63 11.13 -12.35
CA ALA A 49 -12.50 11.26 -13.29
C ALA A 49 -11.16 10.75 -12.72
N SER A 50 -11.03 10.79 -11.38
CA SER A 50 -9.87 10.30 -10.65
C SER A 50 -10.26 9.95 -9.21
N ILE A 51 -9.42 9.18 -8.53
CA ILE A 51 -9.57 8.95 -7.09
C ILE A 51 -9.30 10.25 -6.32
N ALA A 52 -8.36 11.07 -6.80
CA ALA A 52 -8.09 12.39 -6.21
C ALA A 52 -9.34 13.27 -6.14
N ALA A 53 -10.24 13.21 -7.13
CA ALA A 53 -11.50 13.96 -7.12
C ALA A 53 -12.41 13.63 -5.91
N LYS A 54 -12.24 12.45 -5.29
CA LYS A 54 -12.97 12.10 -4.06
C LYS A 54 -12.49 12.98 -2.89
N GLY A 55 -11.19 13.27 -2.78
CA GLY A 55 -10.66 14.17 -1.75
C GLY A 55 -11.20 15.59 -1.87
N GLU A 56 -11.29 16.12 -3.09
CA GLU A 56 -11.91 17.41 -3.36
C GLU A 56 -13.37 17.44 -2.88
N GLY A 57 -14.10 16.35 -3.08
CA GLY A 57 -15.49 16.21 -2.62
C GLY A 57 -15.64 16.28 -1.09
N TYR A 58 -14.59 15.96 -0.32
CA TYR A 58 -14.52 16.08 1.14
C TYR A 58 -13.83 17.36 1.62
N GLY A 59 -13.49 18.29 0.71
CA GLY A 59 -12.90 19.58 1.05
C GLY A 59 -11.44 19.55 1.45
N MET A 60 -10.70 18.47 1.11
CA MET A 60 -9.27 18.37 1.38
C MET A 60 -8.45 18.56 0.10
N PRO A 61 -7.20 19.04 0.19
CA PRO A 61 -6.28 19.06 -0.94
C PRO A 61 -6.09 17.64 -1.50
N ALA A 62 -6.18 17.51 -2.82
CA ALA A 62 -6.06 16.24 -3.49
C ALA A 62 -5.22 16.36 -4.76
N TYR A 63 -4.34 15.40 -4.98
CA TYR A 63 -3.37 15.42 -6.07
C TYR A 63 -3.30 14.08 -6.77
N ARG A 64 -3.11 14.12 -8.09
CA ARG A 64 -2.83 12.96 -8.91
C ARG A 64 -1.43 13.08 -9.50
N VAL A 65 -0.58 12.07 -9.27
CA VAL A 65 0.81 12.05 -9.69
C VAL A 65 1.15 10.77 -10.46
N ASP A 66 2.19 10.82 -11.29
CA ASP A 66 2.80 9.59 -11.82
C ASP A 66 3.51 8.86 -10.66
N GLY A 67 2.90 7.78 -10.15
CA GLY A 67 3.40 7.01 -9.03
C GLY A 67 4.67 6.22 -9.33
N ASN A 68 5.06 6.12 -10.62
CA ASN A 68 6.31 5.52 -11.05
C ASN A 68 7.44 6.56 -11.22
N ASP A 69 7.17 7.83 -10.85
CA ASP A 69 8.15 8.91 -10.92
C ASP A 69 8.46 9.45 -9.53
N PHE A 70 9.66 9.14 -9.02
CA PHE A 70 10.12 9.62 -7.72
C PHE A 70 10.10 11.14 -7.60
N GLU A 71 10.43 11.85 -8.68
CA GLU A 71 10.47 13.32 -8.68
C GLU A 71 9.09 13.97 -8.62
N GLN A 72 8.04 13.25 -8.95
CA GLN A 72 6.67 13.70 -8.75
C GLN A 72 6.12 13.28 -7.38
N VAL A 73 6.40 12.05 -6.97
CA VAL A 73 5.86 11.48 -5.72
C VAL A 73 6.49 12.13 -4.49
N TYR A 74 7.82 12.23 -4.44
CA TYR A 74 8.53 12.67 -3.24
C TYR A 74 8.18 14.12 -2.82
N PRO A 75 8.25 15.12 -3.69
CA PRO A 75 7.91 16.49 -3.31
C PRO A 75 6.45 16.62 -2.85
N ARG A 76 5.54 15.91 -3.48
CA ARG A 76 4.12 15.98 -3.15
C ARG A 76 3.81 15.30 -1.81
N LEU A 77 4.45 14.17 -1.52
CA LEU A 77 4.37 13.53 -0.21
C LEU A 77 4.98 14.41 0.88
N HIS A 78 6.14 15.00 0.61
CA HIS A 78 6.82 15.88 1.56
C HIS A 78 5.94 17.09 1.92
N GLU A 79 5.38 17.77 0.92
CA GLU A 79 4.45 18.88 1.12
C GLU A 79 3.23 18.47 1.96
N ALA A 80 2.63 17.32 1.65
CA ALA A 80 1.47 16.82 2.37
C ALA A 80 1.80 16.48 3.84
N VAL A 81 2.97 15.89 4.10
CA VAL A 81 3.43 15.57 5.46
C VAL A 81 3.71 16.83 6.26
N GLU A 82 4.41 17.83 5.68
CA GLU A 82 4.68 19.09 6.37
C GLU A 82 3.39 19.88 6.63
N ARG A 83 2.45 19.87 5.70
CA ARG A 83 1.11 20.44 5.90
C ARG A 83 0.39 19.76 7.10
N ALA A 84 0.38 18.44 7.15
CA ALA A 84 -0.23 17.70 8.25
C ALA A 84 0.42 18.02 9.60
N ARG A 85 1.77 18.05 9.65
CA ARG A 85 2.54 18.41 10.85
C ARG A 85 2.28 19.84 11.32
N ALA A 86 2.02 20.74 10.40
CA ALA A 86 1.69 22.14 10.71
C ALA A 86 0.22 22.35 11.12
N GLY A 87 -0.58 21.30 11.26
CA GLY A 87 -2.00 21.40 11.58
C GLY A 87 -2.89 21.82 10.41
N GLY A 88 -2.38 21.68 9.17
CA GLY A 88 -3.12 22.05 7.96
C GLY A 88 -4.16 21.02 7.50
N GLY A 89 -4.40 19.96 8.28
CA GLY A 89 -5.39 18.93 7.99
C GLY A 89 -4.91 17.87 6.98
N PRO A 90 -5.83 17.02 6.50
CA PRO A 90 -5.51 15.88 5.65
C PRO A 90 -5.19 16.26 4.21
N THR A 91 -4.54 15.33 3.51
CA THR A 91 -4.28 15.42 2.06
C THR A 91 -4.48 14.05 1.42
N LEU A 92 -5.12 14.00 0.25
CA LEU A 92 -5.23 12.78 -0.56
C LEU A 92 -4.27 12.85 -1.75
N ILE A 93 -3.47 11.80 -1.94
CA ILE A 93 -2.58 11.64 -3.10
C ILE A 93 -2.93 10.36 -3.84
N GLU A 94 -3.33 10.47 -5.10
CA GLU A 94 -3.49 9.37 -6.03
C GLU A 94 -2.18 9.19 -6.81
N ALA A 95 -1.46 8.12 -6.52
CA ALA A 95 -0.25 7.73 -7.26
C ALA A 95 -0.63 6.72 -8.35
N MET A 96 -0.52 7.15 -9.61
CA MET A 96 -0.78 6.29 -10.78
C MET A 96 0.37 5.32 -10.96
N THR A 97 0.11 4.06 -10.74
CA THR A 97 1.07 2.96 -10.84
C THR A 97 0.50 1.84 -11.72
N TYR A 98 1.19 0.72 -11.75
CA TYR A 98 0.69 -0.48 -12.42
C TYR A 98 1.19 -1.75 -11.73
N ARG A 99 0.30 -2.70 -11.47
CA ARG A 99 0.67 -4.00 -10.93
C ARG A 99 1.10 -4.94 -12.06
N MET A 100 2.41 -5.11 -12.28
CA MET A 100 2.94 -5.96 -13.36
C MET A 100 2.70 -7.45 -13.11
N GLY A 101 2.78 -7.90 -11.84
CA GLY A 101 2.57 -9.28 -11.44
C GLY A 101 1.10 -9.65 -11.23
N PRO A 102 0.79 -10.92 -10.92
CA PRO A 102 -0.53 -11.34 -10.48
C PRO A 102 -0.86 -10.70 -9.11
N HIS A 103 -2.15 -10.67 -8.77
CA HIS A 103 -2.60 -10.16 -7.48
C HIS A 103 -2.24 -11.10 -6.32
N THR A 104 -2.42 -12.39 -6.54
CA THR A 104 -2.07 -13.47 -5.61
C THR A 104 -1.46 -14.63 -6.37
N THR A 105 -0.98 -15.66 -5.65
CA THR A 105 -0.42 -16.88 -6.25
C THR A 105 -1.43 -17.65 -7.10
N SER A 106 -2.72 -17.53 -6.83
CA SER A 106 -3.81 -18.19 -7.57
C SER A 106 -4.43 -17.33 -8.68
N ASP A 107 -4.00 -16.06 -8.82
CA ASP A 107 -4.53 -15.16 -9.84
C ASP A 107 -3.91 -15.44 -11.21
N ASN A 108 -4.77 -15.43 -12.25
CA ASN A 108 -4.34 -15.48 -13.65
C ASN A 108 -4.65 -14.16 -14.35
N PRO A 109 -3.67 -13.24 -14.44
CA PRO A 109 -3.89 -11.91 -14.99
C PRO A 109 -4.18 -11.90 -16.51
N ASP A 110 -3.81 -12.93 -17.27
CA ASP A 110 -4.10 -13.03 -18.71
C ASP A 110 -5.63 -13.10 -19.01
N ARG A 111 -6.46 -13.29 -17.98
CA ARG A 111 -7.93 -13.32 -18.10
C ARG A 111 -8.56 -11.93 -18.17
N TYR A 112 -7.88 -10.87 -17.69
CA TYR A 112 -8.47 -9.54 -17.57
C TYR A 112 -7.60 -8.41 -18.12
N ARG A 113 -6.34 -8.67 -18.49
CA ARG A 113 -5.44 -7.70 -19.13
C ARG A 113 -4.55 -8.36 -20.16
N SER A 114 -4.07 -7.59 -21.12
CA SER A 114 -3.20 -8.10 -22.18
C SER A 114 -1.72 -8.04 -21.78
N ARG A 115 -0.90 -8.85 -22.46
CA ARG A 115 0.56 -8.81 -22.27
C ARG A 115 1.17 -7.54 -22.83
N GLU A 116 0.61 -6.98 -23.89
CA GLU A 116 1.00 -5.72 -24.50
C GLU A 116 0.85 -4.56 -23.50
N GLU A 117 -0.23 -4.56 -22.73
CA GLU A 117 -0.45 -3.57 -21.66
C GLU A 117 0.65 -3.67 -20.60
N VAL A 118 1.01 -4.87 -20.17
CA VAL A 118 2.08 -5.10 -19.20
C VAL A 118 3.43 -4.62 -19.73
N GLU A 119 3.77 -4.92 -20.99
CA GLU A 119 5.01 -4.49 -21.60
C GLU A 119 5.13 -2.96 -21.75
N GLN A 120 4.03 -2.28 -22.05
CA GLN A 120 4.00 -0.81 -22.06
C GLN A 120 4.36 -0.23 -20.69
N TRP A 121 3.86 -0.83 -19.62
CA TRP A 121 4.17 -0.40 -18.25
C TRP A 121 5.56 -0.82 -17.78
N ARG A 122 6.11 -1.92 -18.30
CA ARG A 122 7.49 -2.36 -17.98
C ARG A 122 8.53 -1.30 -18.32
N GLY A 123 8.34 -0.58 -19.43
CA GLY A 123 9.19 0.56 -19.82
C GLY A 123 9.10 1.76 -18.85
N ARG A 124 8.12 1.75 -17.95
CA ARG A 124 7.87 2.80 -16.95
C ARG A 124 8.13 2.33 -15.52
N ASP A 125 8.87 1.23 -15.34
CA ASP A 125 9.24 0.70 -14.04
C ASP A 125 9.95 1.76 -13.19
N PRO A 126 9.51 2.02 -11.94
CA PRO A 126 10.04 3.09 -11.11
C PRO A 126 11.51 2.85 -10.73
N LEU A 127 11.94 1.59 -10.55
CA LEU A 127 13.33 1.27 -10.22
C LEU A 127 14.24 1.55 -11.40
N THR A 128 13.84 1.15 -12.60
CA THR A 128 14.59 1.43 -13.82
C THR A 128 14.70 2.94 -14.07
N ARG A 129 13.62 3.68 -13.85
CA ARG A 129 13.61 5.14 -14.01
C ARG A 129 14.52 5.84 -13.02
N ILE A 130 14.44 5.50 -11.72
CA ILE A 130 15.30 6.14 -10.71
C ILE A 130 16.76 5.80 -10.93
N GLN A 131 17.10 4.57 -11.31
CA GLN A 131 18.46 4.19 -11.65
C GLN A 131 19.01 5.02 -12.81
N HIS A 132 18.23 5.19 -13.87
CA HIS A 132 18.63 6.03 -15.01
C HIS A 132 18.86 7.49 -14.60
N GLN A 133 17.98 8.08 -13.81
CA GLN A 133 18.14 9.43 -13.27
C GLN A 133 19.40 9.56 -12.39
N MET A 134 19.66 8.55 -11.55
CA MET A 134 20.89 8.52 -10.72
C MET A 134 22.15 8.49 -11.56
N TYR A 135 22.21 7.65 -12.60
CA TYR A 135 23.37 7.58 -13.50
C TYR A 135 23.63 8.90 -14.22
N GLN A 136 22.58 9.67 -14.53
CA GLN A 136 22.75 10.97 -15.19
C GLN A 136 23.22 12.08 -14.24
N ARG A 137 22.93 11.99 -12.94
CA ARG A 137 23.08 13.11 -12.00
C ARG A 137 24.10 12.89 -10.89
N LEU A 138 24.40 11.64 -10.56
CA LEU A 138 25.25 11.30 -9.41
C LEU A 138 26.55 10.64 -9.87
N PRO A 139 27.72 11.19 -9.52
CA PRO A 139 29.02 10.62 -9.92
C PRO A 139 29.21 9.16 -9.45
N ASN A 140 28.65 8.82 -8.28
CA ASN A 140 28.81 7.49 -7.66
C ASN A 140 27.54 6.63 -7.75
N ALA A 141 26.67 6.89 -8.73
CA ALA A 141 25.38 6.20 -8.89
C ALA A 141 25.52 4.68 -8.87
N LYS A 142 26.50 4.13 -9.59
CA LYS A 142 26.76 2.69 -9.65
C LYS A 142 26.96 2.09 -8.26
N THR A 143 27.86 2.67 -7.47
CA THR A 143 28.14 2.20 -6.10
C THR A 143 26.92 2.27 -5.19
N HIS A 144 26.14 3.35 -5.28
CA HIS A 144 24.90 3.48 -4.50
C HIS A 144 23.87 2.41 -4.86
N ILE A 145 23.70 2.13 -6.15
CA ILE A 145 22.76 1.12 -6.64
C ILE A 145 23.21 -0.28 -6.22
N GLU A 146 24.49 -0.61 -6.40
CA GLU A 146 25.07 -1.90 -5.98
C GLU A 146 24.89 -2.12 -4.47
N ASN A 147 25.19 -1.12 -3.66
CA ASN A 147 24.99 -1.19 -2.21
C ASN A 147 23.52 -1.36 -1.82
N ALA A 148 22.59 -0.70 -2.51
CA ALA A 148 21.16 -0.85 -2.27
C ALA A 148 20.68 -2.27 -2.62
N ILE A 149 21.15 -2.86 -3.71
CA ILE A 149 20.85 -4.25 -4.10
C ILE A 149 21.35 -5.22 -3.04
N LEU A 150 22.64 -5.10 -2.61
CA LEU A 150 23.21 -5.96 -1.58
C LEU A 150 22.44 -5.85 -0.25
N ALA A 151 22.04 -4.64 0.14
CA ALA A 151 21.24 -4.42 1.34
C ALA A 151 19.87 -5.09 1.23
N ALA A 152 19.20 -4.98 0.08
CA ALA A 152 17.92 -5.62 -0.16
C ALA A 152 18.00 -7.16 -0.14
N GLU A 153 19.03 -7.73 -0.76
CA GLU A 153 19.29 -9.19 -0.73
C GLU A 153 19.52 -9.69 0.69
N LYS A 154 20.29 -8.95 1.49
CA LYS A 154 20.53 -9.26 2.90
C LYS A 154 19.21 -9.27 3.70
N ILE A 155 18.40 -8.23 3.59
CA ILE A 155 17.10 -8.13 4.27
C ILE A 155 16.18 -9.29 3.85
N ALA A 156 16.11 -9.61 2.56
CA ALA A 156 15.30 -10.71 2.06
C ALA A 156 15.77 -12.08 2.59
N SER A 157 17.08 -12.28 2.70
CA SER A 157 17.67 -13.50 3.26
C SER A 157 17.40 -13.63 4.77
N GLU A 158 17.58 -12.55 5.52
CA GLU A 158 17.29 -12.49 6.96
C GLU A 158 15.81 -12.75 7.25
N ALA A 159 14.91 -12.12 6.50
CA ALA A 159 13.47 -12.33 6.62
C ALA A 159 13.09 -13.80 6.36
N ARG A 160 13.64 -14.40 5.30
CA ARG A 160 13.40 -15.82 5.00
C ARG A 160 13.92 -16.73 6.12
N THR A 161 15.12 -16.49 6.63
CA THR A 161 15.70 -17.25 7.72
C THR A 161 14.85 -17.15 8.98
N SER A 162 14.43 -15.94 9.35
CA SER A 162 13.57 -15.71 10.51
C SER A 162 12.22 -16.42 10.37
N MET A 163 11.60 -16.38 9.19
CA MET A 163 10.35 -17.10 8.92
C MET A 163 10.50 -18.62 9.08
N MET A 164 11.61 -19.20 8.63
CA MET A 164 11.87 -20.63 8.76
C MET A 164 12.16 -21.07 10.21
N GLN A 165 12.53 -20.12 11.07
CA GLN A 165 12.81 -20.38 12.50
C GLN A 165 11.61 -20.08 13.40
N LEU A 166 10.51 -19.54 12.86
CA LEU A 166 9.30 -19.27 13.63
C LEU A 166 8.75 -20.60 14.18
N GLN A 167 8.55 -20.62 15.48
CA GLN A 167 7.79 -21.71 16.11
C GLN A 167 6.30 -21.50 15.84
N MET A 168 5.54 -22.60 15.87
CA MET A 168 4.08 -22.50 15.84
C MET A 168 3.60 -21.66 17.01
N PRO A 169 2.67 -20.71 16.79
CA PRO A 169 2.08 -19.95 17.87
C PRO A 169 1.43 -20.87 18.92
N ASP A 170 1.43 -20.44 20.17
CA ASP A 170 0.67 -21.13 21.22
C ASP A 170 -0.83 -21.10 20.83
N PRO A 171 -1.54 -22.22 20.91
CA PRO A 171 -2.99 -22.25 20.68
C PRO A 171 -3.78 -21.21 21.47
N GLN A 172 -3.30 -20.82 22.65
CA GLN A 172 -3.92 -19.78 23.46
C GLN A 172 -3.80 -18.37 22.86
N ASP A 173 -2.81 -18.10 22.01
CA ASP A 173 -2.64 -16.80 21.36
C ASP A 173 -3.84 -16.42 20.47
N LEU A 174 -4.59 -17.40 19.96
CA LEU A 174 -5.82 -17.16 19.20
C LEU A 174 -6.90 -16.44 20.02
N PHE A 175 -6.85 -16.57 21.34
CA PHE A 175 -7.87 -16.05 22.27
C PHE A 175 -7.37 -14.93 23.16
N ALA A 176 -6.05 -14.83 23.37
CA ALA A 176 -5.43 -13.96 24.38
C ALA A 176 -5.66 -12.46 24.15
N HIS A 177 -5.87 -12.02 22.91
CA HIS A 177 -5.94 -10.62 22.56
C HIS A 177 -7.31 -10.18 22.03
N VAL A 178 -8.35 -11.01 22.18
CA VAL A 178 -9.72 -10.70 21.69
C VAL A 178 -10.43 -9.73 22.64
N TYR A 179 -10.24 -9.87 23.95
CA TYR A 179 -10.82 -9.00 24.98
C TYR A 179 -9.81 -8.69 26.08
N ALA A 180 -9.88 -7.50 26.65
CA ALA A 180 -9.08 -7.17 27.84
C ALA A 180 -9.47 -8.04 29.05
N ASN A 181 -10.78 -8.37 29.16
CA ASN A 181 -11.33 -9.29 30.15
C ASN A 181 -12.15 -10.33 29.40
N PRO A 182 -11.62 -11.52 29.11
CA PRO A 182 -12.31 -12.54 28.35
C PRO A 182 -13.61 -12.99 29.05
N PRO A 183 -14.73 -13.09 28.34
CA PRO A 183 -15.94 -13.69 28.90
C PRO A 183 -15.74 -15.20 29.12
N ALA A 184 -16.46 -15.76 30.09
CA ALA A 184 -16.33 -17.19 30.47
C ALA A 184 -16.52 -18.14 29.27
N THR A 185 -17.38 -17.78 28.32
CA THR A 185 -17.62 -18.57 27.10
C THR A 185 -16.37 -18.63 26.22
N LEU A 186 -15.61 -17.52 26.07
CA LEU A 186 -14.38 -17.52 25.29
C LEU A 186 -13.28 -18.34 25.99
N SER A 187 -13.17 -18.22 27.33
CA SER A 187 -12.21 -18.99 28.11
C SER A 187 -12.47 -20.50 28.00
N ALA A 188 -13.73 -20.93 28.07
CA ALA A 188 -14.09 -22.33 27.88
C ALA A 188 -13.73 -22.87 26.48
N VAL A 189 -13.96 -22.09 25.43
CA VAL A 189 -13.57 -22.47 24.06
C VAL A 189 -12.05 -22.54 23.92
N ALA A 190 -11.31 -21.62 24.55
CA ALA A 190 -9.84 -21.61 24.54
C ALA A 190 -9.26 -22.85 25.24
N GLU A 191 -9.83 -23.26 26.37
CA GLU A 191 -9.43 -24.48 27.09
C GLU A 191 -9.69 -25.73 26.24
N GLU A 192 -10.88 -25.85 25.65
CA GLU A 192 -11.24 -26.99 24.77
C GLU A 192 -10.28 -27.06 23.57
N TYR A 193 -10.00 -25.91 22.92
CA TYR A 193 -9.09 -25.83 21.78
C TYR A 193 -7.67 -26.25 22.15
N ALA A 194 -7.17 -25.79 23.30
CA ALA A 194 -5.84 -26.17 23.81
C ALA A 194 -5.74 -27.70 24.06
N GLN A 195 -6.79 -28.32 24.61
CA GLN A 195 -6.81 -29.80 24.86
C GLN A 195 -6.78 -30.61 23.57
N GLN A 196 -7.35 -30.10 22.48
CA GLN A 196 -7.38 -30.77 21.18
C GLN A 196 -6.09 -30.63 20.38
N HIS A 197 -5.24 -29.66 20.73
CA HIS A 197 -4.02 -29.28 19.98
C HIS A 197 -2.74 -29.36 20.85
N ALA A 198 -2.82 -29.98 22.01
CA ALA A 198 -1.69 -30.19 22.91
C ALA A 198 -0.78 -31.37 22.51
#